data_1db7f87c582e14ae29e8b0ad5bd9e56e
#
_entry.id   1db7f87c582e14ae29e8b0ad5bd9e56e
#
_cell.length_a   1.000
_cell.length_b   1.000
_cell.length_c   1.000
_cell.angle_alpha   90.00
_cell.angle_beta   90.00
_cell.angle_gamma   90.00
#
_symmetry.space_group_name_H-M   'P 1'
#
loop_
_entity.id
_entity.type
_entity.pdbx_description
1 polymer ?
#
loop_
_entity_poly.entity_id
_entity_poly.type
_entity_poly.pdbx_seq_one_letter_code
_entity_poly.pdbx_strand_id
1 'polypeptide(L)'
;MPISDCVVLVPELKYSEFAARKHEPNSRVDLSASNFTVGSHTFKVSPQSFWQSHKDAPRVLTEAVLQYADLREGDHVLDLYGGVGLFSAAIADHIGATGHIELVEGSKFATADAKVNFADDPRIEIRTGDVAKILPRISRADVIVLDPPREGAGAEVAVEIGRLKPRRVVYIACDPAALARDVTYLEEQGFSLTQLRAFDLFPMTHHIECIALFEAREVS
;
A
#
# COMPACT_ATOMS: atom_id res chain seq x y z
N MET A 1 14.68 -8.22 -20.05
CA MET A 1 15.60 -8.86 -19.08
C MET A 1 14.84 -9.94 -18.34
N PRO A 2 15.41 -11.10 -18.05
CA PRO A 2 14.74 -12.06 -17.19
C PRO A 2 14.61 -11.47 -15.78
N ILE A 3 13.43 -11.58 -15.17
CA ILE A 3 13.20 -11.24 -13.77
C ILE A 3 13.98 -12.27 -12.95
N SER A 4 15.16 -11.88 -12.44
CA SER A 4 16.10 -12.83 -11.82
C SER A 4 15.74 -13.21 -10.39
N ASP A 5 14.83 -12.49 -9.71
CA ASP A 5 14.53 -12.68 -8.29
C ASP A 5 13.02 -12.68 -8.01
N CYS A 6 12.31 -13.69 -8.53
CA CYS A 6 10.96 -13.97 -8.06
C CYS A 6 11.08 -14.84 -6.80
N VAL A 7 10.86 -14.25 -5.62
CA VAL A 7 10.82 -14.96 -4.34
C VAL A 7 9.38 -15.14 -3.93
N VAL A 8 8.90 -16.38 -3.88
CA VAL A 8 7.62 -16.72 -3.25
C VAL A 8 7.88 -16.94 -1.77
N LEU A 9 7.44 -16.02 -0.93
CA LEU A 9 7.47 -16.18 0.51
C LEU A 9 6.13 -16.80 0.95
N VAL A 10 6.17 -18.06 1.36
CA VAL A 10 5.05 -18.70 2.04
C VAL A 10 5.27 -18.49 3.55
N PRO A 11 4.46 -17.68 4.25
CA PRO A 11 4.56 -17.59 5.69
C PRO A 11 4.25 -18.98 6.28
N GLU A 12 5.07 -19.47 7.21
CA GLU A 12 4.73 -20.68 7.98
C GLU A 12 3.49 -20.40 8.84
N LEU A 13 2.31 -20.69 8.30
CA LEU A 13 1.04 -20.59 9.01
C LEU A 13 0.82 -21.82 9.88
N LYS A 14 0.90 -21.66 11.19
CA LYS A 14 0.41 -22.67 12.11
C LYS A 14 -1.12 -22.69 12.05
N TYR A 15 -1.66 -23.70 11.42
CA TYR A 15 -3.10 -23.95 11.21
C TYR A 15 -3.96 -23.97 12.50
N SER A 16 -3.35 -24.02 13.69
CA SER A 16 -4.03 -24.22 14.97
C SER A 16 -4.78 -23.00 15.54
N GLU A 17 -4.61 -21.79 14.97
CA GLU A 17 -5.23 -20.59 15.53
C GLU A 17 -6.52 -20.14 14.83
N PHE A 18 -6.86 -20.75 13.69
CA PHE A 18 -8.08 -20.40 12.93
C PHE A 18 -9.36 -21.07 13.44
N ALA A 19 -9.26 -22.08 14.29
CA ALA A 19 -10.39 -22.97 14.66
C ALA A 19 -11.23 -22.52 15.85
N ALA A 20 -11.00 -21.39 16.49
CA ALA A 20 -11.54 -21.09 17.82
C ALA A 20 -12.53 -19.93 17.94
N ARG A 21 -13.19 -19.46 16.88
CA ARG A 21 -14.38 -18.62 17.05
C ARG A 21 -15.64 -19.39 16.68
N LYS A 22 -16.25 -20.08 17.68
CA LYS A 22 -17.62 -20.57 17.57
C LYS A 22 -18.54 -19.39 17.28
N HIS A 23 -19.28 -19.50 16.19
CA HIS A 23 -20.34 -18.58 15.83
C HIS A 23 -21.42 -18.64 16.93
N GLU A 24 -21.51 -17.64 17.77
CA GLU A 24 -22.67 -17.44 18.64
C GLU A 24 -23.75 -16.71 17.82
N PRO A 25 -24.93 -17.31 17.62
CA PRO A 25 -25.95 -16.79 16.72
C PRO A 25 -26.75 -15.59 17.25
N ASN A 26 -26.23 -14.79 18.18
CA ASN A 26 -26.89 -13.60 18.71
C ASN A 26 -25.95 -12.51 19.23
N SER A 27 -24.67 -12.48 18.83
CA SER A 27 -23.83 -11.34 19.13
C SER A 27 -24.28 -10.14 18.28
N ARG A 28 -24.74 -9.07 18.90
CA ARG A 28 -24.83 -7.75 18.24
C ARG A 28 -23.45 -7.44 17.68
N VAL A 29 -23.38 -7.26 16.36
CA VAL A 29 -22.14 -6.78 15.73
C VAL A 29 -21.83 -5.44 16.40
N ASP A 30 -20.73 -5.38 17.13
CA ASP A 30 -20.24 -4.11 17.67
C ASP A 30 -19.78 -3.27 16.48
N LEU A 31 -20.52 -2.21 16.20
CA LEU A 31 -20.22 -1.25 15.13
C LEU A 31 -19.26 -0.15 15.61
N SER A 32 -18.60 -0.32 16.75
CA SER A 32 -17.54 0.60 17.18
C SER A 32 -16.28 0.43 16.32
N ALA A 33 -15.47 1.48 16.22
CA ALA A 33 -14.18 1.41 15.58
C ALA A 33 -13.27 0.43 16.35
N SER A 34 -12.48 -0.33 15.61
CA SER A 34 -11.47 -1.24 16.17
C SER A 34 -10.10 -0.57 16.17
N ASN A 35 -9.25 -0.93 17.12
CA ASN A 35 -7.85 -0.52 17.15
C ASN A 35 -6.96 -1.69 16.76
N PHE A 36 -6.04 -1.44 15.83
CA PHE A 36 -5.04 -2.40 15.38
C PHE A 36 -3.64 -1.83 15.60
N THR A 37 -2.72 -2.65 16.12
CA THR A 37 -1.34 -2.23 16.36
C THR A 37 -0.40 -2.93 15.38
N VAL A 38 0.44 -2.15 14.70
CA VAL A 38 1.49 -2.63 13.79
C VAL A 38 2.78 -1.89 14.14
N GLY A 39 3.80 -2.62 14.60
CA GLY A 39 5.01 -1.97 15.14
C GLY A 39 4.70 -1.06 16.33
N SER A 40 5.10 0.20 16.23
CA SER A 40 4.85 1.26 17.22
C SER A 40 3.53 2.00 17.02
N HIS A 41 2.83 1.76 15.90
CA HIS A 41 1.64 2.52 15.51
C HIS A 41 0.36 1.79 15.88
N THR A 42 -0.63 2.55 16.37
CA THR A 42 -1.99 2.07 16.64
C THR A 42 -2.97 2.80 15.72
N PHE A 43 -3.70 2.03 14.93
CA PHE A 43 -4.65 2.52 13.96
C PHE A 43 -6.07 2.37 14.47
N LYS A 44 -6.83 3.45 14.47
CA LYS A 44 -8.28 3.41 14.57
C LYS A 44 -8.85 3.07 13.21
N VAL A 45 -9.71 2.06 13.14
CA VAL A 45 -10.34 1.59 11.91
C VAL A 45 -11.83 1.47 12.13
N SER A 46 -12.61 2.30 11.44
CA SER A 46 -14.07 2.24 11.46
C SER A 46 -14.59 1.01 10.71
N PRO A 47 -15.81 0.51 11.02
CA PRO A 47 -16.38 -0.67 10.35
C PRO A 47 -16.55 -0.52 8.83
N GLN A 48 -16.57 0.71 8.31
CA GLN A 48 -16.68 1.03 6.88
C GLN A 48 -15.32 1.18 6.20
N SER A 49 -14.23 1.19 6.97
CA SER A 49 -12.87 1.28 6.45
C SER A 49 -12.28 -0.11 6.22
N PHE A 50 -11.47 -0.22 5.18
CA PHE A 50 -10.75 -1.45 4.90
C PHE A 50 -9.59 -1.64 5.90
N TRP A 51 -9.37 -2.88 6.31
CA TRP A 51 -8.17 -3.34 7.00
C TRP A 51 -7.76 -4.70 6.47
N GLN A 52 -6.46 -4.97 6.43
CA GLN A 52 -5.91 -6.24 5.97
C GLN A 52 -6.47 -7.42 6.77
N SER A 53 -7.10 -8.38 6.08
CA SER A 53 -7.86 -9.46 6.74
C SER A 53 -6.99 -10.49 7.44
N HIS A 54 -5.78 -10.76 6.92
CA HIS A 54 -4.84 -11.68 7.54
C HIS A 54 -4.07 -10.96 8.66
N LYS A 55 -3.95 -11.57 9.84
CA LYS A 55 -3.34 -10.95 11.03
C LYS A 55 -1.90 -10.46 10.84
N ASP A 56 -1.13 -11.16 10.01
CA ASP A 56 0.27 -10.83 9.74
C ASP A 56 0.46 -9.97 8.49
N ALA A 57 -0.58 -9.81 7.65
CA ALA A 57 -0.48 -9.03 6.42
C ALA A 57 -0.02 -7.59 6.65
N PRO A 58 -0.55 -6.83 7.63
CA PRO A 58 -0.08 -5.47 7.87
C PRO A 58 1.43 -5.40 8.08
N ARG A 59 1.98 -6.29 8.91
CA ARG A 59 3.42 -6.33 9.19
C ARG A 59 4.24 -6.76 7.99
N VAL A 60 3.86 -7.88 7.36
CA VAL A 60 4.63 -8.47 6.24
C VAL A 60 4.66 -7.54 5.03
N LEU A 61 3.50 -6.95 4.69
CA LEU A 61 3.42 -6.01 3.57
C LEU A 61 4.19 -4.72 3.87
N THR A 62 4.08 -4.18 5.08
CA THR A 62 4.83 -2.99 5.50
C THR A 62 6.35 -3.21 5.42
N GLU A 63 6.85 -4.34 5.94
CA GLU A 63 8.27 -4.69 5.87
C GLU A 63 8.77 -4.78 4.41
N ALA A 64 7.99 -5.38 3.53
CA ALA A 64 8.33 -5.49 2.12
C ALA A 64 8.28 -4.13 1.38
N VAL A 65 7.30 -3.29 1.70
CA VAL A 65 7.21 -1.92 1.17
C VAL A 65 8.43 -1.11 1.57
N LEU A 66 8.80 -1.11 2.86
CA LEU A 66 9.99 -0.38 3.34
C LEU A 66 11.27 -0.85 2.68
N GLN A 67 11.42 -2.17 2.47
CA GLN A 67 12.59 -2.73 1.80
C GLN A 67 12.69 -2.27 0.33
N TYR A 68 11.54 -2.15 -0.38
CA TYR A 68 11.53 -1.75 -1.78
C TYR A 68 11.58 -0.24 -1.98
N ALA A 69 11.01 0.53 -1.06
CA ALA A 69 10.93 1.98 -1.17
C ALA A 69 12.31 2.68 -1.09
N ASP A 70 13.31 2.10 -0.40
CA ASP A 70 14.65 2.70 -0.21
C ASP A 70 14.53 4.17 0.21
N LEU A 71 13.79 4.40 1.31
CA LEU A 71 13.45 5.71 1.80
C LEU A 71 14.68 6.49 2.28
N ARG A 72 14.64 7.78 2.06
CA ARG A 72 15.70 8.71 2.45
C ARG A 72 15.14 9.85 3.29
N GLU A 73 15.99 10.43 4.12
CA GLU A 73 15.62 11.62 4.88
C GLU A 73 15.23 12.76 3.92
N GLY A 74 14.09 13.39 4.18
CA GLY A 74 13.55 14.47 3.36
C GLY A 74 12.76 14.04 2.13
N ASP A 75 12.52 12.73 1.92
CA ASP A 75 11.71 12.28 0.80
C ASP A 75 10.28 12.83 0.85
N HIS A 76 9.76 13.13 -0.33
CA HIS A 76 8.33 13.34 -0.57
C HIS A 76 7.74 12.06 -1.12
N VAL A 77 6.89 11.41 -0.32
CA VAL A 77 6.30 10.10 -0.64
C VAL A 77 4.81 10.24 -0.89
N LEU A 78 4.31 9.59 -1.93
CA LEU A 78 2.87 9.42 -2.14
C LEU A 78 2.45 8.03 -1.69
N ASP A 79 1.42 7.98 -0.85
CA ASP A 79 0.72 6.76 -0.45
C ASP A 79 -0.65 6.77 -1.12
N LEU A 80 -0.73 6.15 -2.31
CA LEU A 80 -1.93 6.15 -3.15
C LEU A 80 -2.81 4.95 -2.80
N TYR A 81 -4.12 5.19 -2.66
CA TYR A 81 -5.08 4.23 -2.11
C TYR A 81 -4.74 3.87 -0.66
N GLY A 82 -4.25 4.87 0.10
CA GLY A 82 -3.58 4.68 1.39
C GLY A 82 -4.49 4.21 2.53
N GLY A 83 -5.81 4.12 2.31
CA GLY A 83 -6.76 3.66 3.32
C GLY A 83 -6.69 4.47 4.60
N VAL A 84 -6.53 3.79 5.73
CA VAL A 84 -6.37 4.39 7.07
C VAL A 84 -4.93 4.78 7.39
N GLY A 85 -3.98 4.55 6.44
CA GLY A 85 -2.60 4.99 6.50
C GLY A 85 -1.59 3.95 6.98
N LEU A 86 -1.83 2.67 6.72
CA LEU A 86 -0.92 1.59 7.14
C LEU A 86 0.53 1.84 6.67
N PHE A 87 0.71 2.13 5.38
CA PHE A 87 2.04 2.37 4.82
C PHE A 87 2.56 3.76 5.19
N SER A 88 1.71 4.78 5.21
CA SER A 88 2.08 6.14 5.62
C SER A 88 2.75 6.18 7.00
N ALA A 89 2.21 5.45 7.98
CA ALA A 89 2.79 5.40 9.33
C ALA A 89 4.22 4.84 9.32
N ALA A 90 4.42 3.70 8.65
CA ALA A 90 5.73 3.08 8.57
C ALA A 90 6.74 3.93 7.75
N ILE A 91 6.29 4.58 6.69
CA ILE A 91 7.11 5.49 5.88
C ILE A 91 7.56 6.69 6.71
N ALA A 92 6.68 7.26 7.54
CA ALA A 92 6.98 8.43 8.37
C ALA A 92 8.16 8.20 9.34
N ASP A 93 8.35 6.96 9.80
CA ASP A 93 9.47 6.59 10.67
C ASP A 93 10.83 6.64 9.96
N HIS A 94 10.86 6.67 8.61
CA HIS A 94 12.09 6.55 7.81
C HIS A 94 12.48 7.79 7.00
N ILE A 95 11.58 8.79 6.87
CA ILE A 95 11.84 9.99 6.05
C ILE A 95 12.33 11.20 6.86
N GLY A 96 12.50 11.06 8.16
CA GLY A 96 12.96 12.13 9.04
C GLY A 96 11.96 13.28 9.21
N ALA A 97 12.41 14.34 9.89
CA ALA A 97 11.54 15.48 10.23
C ALA A 97 11.23 16.40 9.03
N THR A 98 12.04 16.35 7.98
CA THR A 98 11.87 17.16 6.76
C THR A 98 11.15 16.44 5.63
N GLY A 99 10.87 15.15 5.82
CA GLY A 99 10.09 14.37 4.87
C GLY A 99 8.62 14.76 4.83
N HIS A 100 7.93 14.39 3.77
CA HIS A 100 6.51 14.69 3.59
C HIS A 100 5.79 13.50 2.94
N ILE A 101 4.56 13.23 3.37
CA ILE A 101 3.72 12.17 2.83
C ILE A 101 2.40 12.78 2.38
N GLU A 102 2.00 12.51 1.14
CA GLU A 102 0.63 12.75 0.68
C GLU A 102 -0.11 11.42 0.59
N LEU A 103 -1.02 11.17 1.54
CA LEU A 103 -1.93 10.04 1.52
C LEU A 103 -3.16 10.40 0.69
N VAL A 104 -3.40 9.67 -0.40
CA VAL A 104 -4.55 9.86 -1.29
C VAL A 104 -5.48 8.65 -1.18
N GLU A 105 -6.74 8.89 -0.80
CA GLU A 105 -7.72 7.83 -0.58
C GLU A 105 -9.13 8.28 -0.99
N GLY A 106 -9.86 7.40 -1.70
CA GLY A 106 -11.22 7.67 -2.19
C GLY A 106 -12.29 7.57 -1.12
N SER A 107 -12.12 6.69 -0.14
CA SER A 107 -13.09 6.46 0.92
C SER A 107 -13.08 7.59 1.96
N LYS A 108 -14.24 8.25 2.12
CA LYS A 108 -14.40 9.29 3.16
C LYS A 108 -14.30 8.73 4.59
N PHE A 109 -14.62 7.46 4.78
CA PHE A 109 -14.50 6.80 6.08
C PHE A 109 -13.03 6.53 6.40
N ALA A 110 -12.29 5.95 5.47
CA ALA A 110 -10.87 5.68 5.64
C ALA A 110 -10.06 6.96 5.84
N THR A 111 -10.33 8.02 5.07
CA THR A 111 -9.66 9.32 5.28
C THR A 111 -10.06 10.01 6.58
N ALA A 112 -11.27 9.79 7.10
CA ALA A 112 -11.65 10.29 8.42
C ALA A 112 -10.87 9.56 9.53
N ASP A 113 -10.69 8.24 9.41
CA ASP A 113 -9.86 7.46 10.33
C ASP A 113 -8.38 7.87 10.20
N ALA A 114 -7.84 8.02 8.99
CA ALA A 114 -6.48 8.48 8.77
C ALA A 114 -6.20 9.85 9.42
N LYS A 115 -7.14 10.81 9.33
CA LYS A 115 -7.02 12.11 10.01
C LYS A 115 -6.95 11.99 11.53
N VAL A 116 -7.59 10.98 12.12
CA VAL A 116 -7.47 10.70 13.55
C VAL A 116 -6.14 10.03 13.86
N ASN A 117 -5.72 9.08 13.01
CA ASN A 117 -4.48 8.32 13.20
C ASN A 117 -3.23 9.22 13.12
N PHE A 118 -3.28 10.28 12.33
CA PHE A 118 -2.15 11.19 12.09
C PHE A 118 -2.41 12.63 12.57
N ALA A 119 -3.31 12.82 13.53
CA ALA A 119 -3.67 14.16 14.00
C ALA A 119 -2.46 14.98 14.52
N ASP A 120 -1.44 14.30 15.02
CA ASP A 120 -0.25 14.91 15.62
C ASP A 120 0.99 14.86 14.71
N ASP A 121 0.87 14.33 13.47
CA ASP A 121 2.01 14.28 12.53
C ASP A 121 1.80 15.26 11.35
N PRO A 122 2.40 16.46 11.40
CA PRO A 122 2.24 17.46 10.36
C PRO A 122 2.91 17.10 9.02
N ARG A 123 3.71 16.03 8.98
CA ARG A 123 4.36 15.55 7.74
C ARG A 123 3.38 14.82 6.83
N ILE A 124 2.22 14.38 7.34
CA ILE A 124 1.25 13.57 6.60
C ILE A 124 0.05 14.42 6.20
N GLU A 125 -0.03 14.75 4.92
CA GLU A 125 -1.19 15.41 4.31
C GLU A 125 -2.17 14.36 3.78
N ILE A 126 -3.45 14.45 4.17
CA ILE A 126 -4.49 13.51 3.74
C ILE A 126 -5.42 14.16 2.73
N ARG A 127 -5.45 13.60 1.53
CA ARG A 127 -6.29 14.04 0.42
C ARG A 127 -7.41 13.03 0.14
N THR A 128 -8.65 13.46 0.33
CA THR A 128 -9.83 12.63 0.06
C THR A 128 -10.28 12.80 -1.39
N GLY A 129 -10.28 11.72 -2.15
CA GLY A 129 -10.82 11.69 -3.51
C GLY A 129 -10.19 10.62 -4.39
N ASP A 130 -10.67 10.55 -5.60
CA ASP A 130 -10.20 9.64 -6.64
C ASP A 130 -8.73 9.93 -7.00
N VAL A 131 -7.89 8.89 -6.98
CA VAL A 131 -6.44 9.00 -7.21
C VAL A 131 -6.15 9.60 -8.58
N ALA A 132 -6.83 9.15 -9.65
CA ALA A 132 -6.62 9.67 -11.00
C ALA A 132 -6.96 11.17 -11.13
N LYS A 133 -7.85 11.69 -10.27
CA LYS A 133 -8.23 13.11 -10.28
C LYS A 133 -7.36 13.99 -9.40
N ILE A 134 -6.75 13.42 -8.35
CA ILE A 134 -5.87 14.15 -7.44
C ILE A 134 -4.45 14.20 -7.96
N LEU A 135 -3.93 13.10 -8.47
CA LEU A 135 -2.54 12.95 -8.91
C LEU A 135 -2.07 14.04 -9.88
N PRO A 136 -2.88 14.50 -10.88
CA PRO A 136 -2.50 15.62 -11.77
C PRO A 136 -2.19 16.95 -11.05
N ARG A 137 -2.63 17.11 -9.79
CA ARG A 137 -2.41 18.33 -9.00
C ARG A 137 -1.18 18.25 -8.10
N ILE A 138 -0.57 17.09 -8.01
CA ILE A 138 0.65 16.86 -7.24
C ILE A 138 1.85 17.18 -8.15
N SER A 139 2.81 17.93 -7.61
CA SER A 139 3.92 18.44 -8.41
C SER A 139 5.23 17.66 -8.24
N ARG A 140 5.36 16.88 -7.15
CA ARG A 140 6.58 16.15 -6.80
C ARG A 140 6.27 14.83 -6.14
N ALA A 141 7.10 13.82 -6.41
CA ALA A 141 7.19 12.58 -5.65
C ALA A 141 8.60 12.00 -5.81
N ASP A 142 9.25 11.64 -4.72
CA ASP A 142 10.52 10.92 -4.75
C ASP A 142 10.30 9.41 -4.77
N VAL A 143 9.27 8.95 -4.06
CA VAL A 143 8.80 7.56 -4.01
C VAL A 143 7.27 7.55 -4.07
N ILE A 144 6.72 6.56 -4.76
CA ILE A 144 5.28 6.31 -4.78
C ILE A 144 5.04 4.88 -4.29
N VAL A 145 4.16 4.74 -3.31
CA VAL A 145 3.59 3.46 -2.85
C VAL A 145 2.13 3.45 -3.25
N LEU A 146 1.64 2.35 -3.82
CA LEU A 146 0.24 2.24 -4.19
C LEU A 146 -0.31 0.84 -3.94
N ASP A 147 -1.53 0.78 -3.37
CA ASP A 147 -2.28 -0.45 -3.08
C ASP A 147 -3.70 -0.33 -3.70
N PRO A 148 -3.80 -0.37 -5.04
CA PRO A 148 -5.05 -0.14 -5.72
C PRO A 148 -6.05 -1.29 -5.55
N PRO A 149 -7.34 -1.07 -5.85
CA PRO A 149 -8.34 -2.13 -5.86
C PRO A 149 -8.03 -3.20 -6.91
N ARG A 150 -8.84 -4.28 -6.93
CA ARG A 150 -8.64 -5.44 -7.83
C ARG A 150 -8.54 -5.10 -9.31
N GLU A 151 -9.14 -4.00 -9.72
CA GLU A 151 -9.06 -3.51 -11.10
C GLU A 151 -7.67 -2.97 -11.45
N GLY A 152 -6.79 -2.79 -10.49
CA GLY A 152 -5.49 -2.16 -10.65
C GLY A 152 -5.57 -0.62 -10.66
N ALA A 153 -4.43 0.02 -10.87
CA ALA A 153 -4.33 1.49 -10.92
C ALA A 153 -4.75 2.07 -12.29
N GLY A 154 -4.47 1.33 -13.37
CA GLY A 154 -4.83 1.69 -14.73
C GLY A 154 -3.91 2.70 -15.41
N ALA A 155 -4.13 2.90 -16.71
CA ALA A 155 -3.27 3.70 -17.56
C ALA A 155 -3.20 5.19 -17.16
N GLU A 156 -4.31 5.79 -16.72
CA GLU A 156 -4.35 7.21 -16.34
C GLU A 156 -3.41 7.49 -15.15
N VAL A 157 -3.44 6.61 -14.14
CA VAL A 157 -2.56 6.72 -12.97
C VAL A 157 -1.10 6.47 -13.37
N ALA A 158 -0.84 5.49 -14.24
CA ALA A 158 0.52 5.21 -14.73
C ALA A 158 1.12 6.41 -15.47
N VAL A 159 0.35 7.11 -16.31
CA VAL A 159 0.78 8.35 -17.00
C VAL A 159 1.19 9.44 -16.00
N GLU A 160 0.40 9.64 -14.95
CA GLU A 160 0.71 10.65 -13.94
C GLU A 160 1.92 10.25 -13.07
N ILE A 161 2.10 8.96 -12.76
CA ILE A 161 3.32 8.45 -12.13
C ILE A 161 4.53 8.77 -13.04
N GLY A 162 4.42 8.52 -14.35
CA GLY A 162 5.45 8.86 -15.32
C GLY A 162 5.79 10.36 -15.38
N ARG A 163 4.79 11.22 -15.26
CA ARG A 163 4.97 12.68 -15.19
C ARG A 163 5.77 13.11 -13.96
N LEU A 164 5.49 12.50 -12.80
CA LEU A 164 6.17 12.81 -11.53
C LEU A 164 7.61 12.30 -11.47
N LYS A 165 7.95 11.27 -12.25
CA LYS A 165 9.29 10.67 -12.34
C LYS A 165 9.88 10.30 -10.97
N PRO A 166 9.17 9.55 -10.11
CA PRO A 166 9.73 9.08 -8.85
C PRO A 166 10.93 8.16 -9.15
N ARG A 167 11.88 8.09 -8.23
CA ARG A 167 12.98 7.13 -8.37
C ARG A 167 12.51 5.69 -8.18
N ARG A 168 11.47 5.47 -7.37
CA ARG A 168 10.88 4.14 -7.11
C ARG A 168 9.36 4.21 -7.05
N VAL A 169 8.74 3.15 -7.58
CA VAL A 169 7.31 2.88 -7.43
C VAL A 169 7.17 1.49 -6.82
N VAL A 170 6.53 1.42 -5.64
CA VAL A 170 6.22 0.17 -4.95
C VAL A 170 4.73 -0.10 -5.11
N TYR A 171 4.40 -1.16 -5.84
CA TYR A 171 3.04 -1.52 -6.19
C TYR A 171 2.60 -2.77 -5.42
N ILE A 172 1.58 -2.67 -4.59
CA ILE A 172 0.92 -3.78 -3.91
C ILE A 172 -0.28 -4.19 -4.77
N ALA A 173 -0.48 -5.48 -5.03
CA ALA A 173 -1.55 -5.97 -5.87
C ALA A 173 -2.16 -7.25 -5.33
N CYS A 174 -3.46 -7.26 -5.13
CA CYS A 174 -4.23 -8.45 -4.77
C CYS A 174 -4.72 -9.26 -6.00
N ASP A 175 -4.46 -8.76 -7.21
CA ASP A 175 -4.78 -9.44 -8.48
C ASP A 175 -3.56 -9.44 -9.42
N PRO A 176 -2.91 -10.60 -9.64
CA PRO A 176 -1.74 -10.69 -10.53
C PRO A 176 -2.03 -10.34 -11.99
N ALA A 177 -3.28 -10.53 -12.47
CA ALA A 177 -3.63 -10.21 -13.86
C ALA A 177 -3.74 -8.70 -14.06
N ALA A 178 -4.33 -7.98 -13.09
CA ALA A 178 -4.36 -6.53 -13.08
C ALA A 178 -2.93 -5.95 -12.98
N LEU A 179 -2.09 -6.52 -12.11
CA LEU A 179 -0.68 -6.12 -12.01
C LEU A 179 0.05 -6.31 -13.35
N ALA A 180 -0.09 -7.47 -14.00
CA ALA A 180 0.57 -7.75 -15.28
C ALA A 180 0.21 -6.73 -16.38
N ARG A 181 -1.05 -6.28 -16.41
CA ARG A 181 -1.49 -5.21 -17.30
C ARG A 181 -0.86 -3.86 -16.92
N ASP A 182 -0.86 -3.52 -15.64
CA ASP A 182 -0.35 -2.22 -15.15
C ASP A 182 1.19 -2.15 -15.24
N VAL A 183 1.91 -3.30 -15.21
CA VAL A 183 3.33 -3.39 -15.57
C VAL A 183 3.56 -2.79 -16.96
N THR A 184 2.75 -3.17 -17.97
CA THR A 184 2.88 -2.63 -19.32
C THR A 184 2.70 -1.11 -19.34
N TYR A 185 1.72 -0.59 -18.62
CA TYR A 185 1.49 0.85 -18.55
C TYR A 185 2.65 1.60 -17.90
N LEU A 186 3.22 1.08 -16.82
CA LEU A 186 4.39 1.70 -16.17
C LEU A 186 5.66 1.59 -17.03
N GLU A 187 5.82 0.48 -17.77
CA GLU A 187 6.94 0.34 -18.72
C GLU A 187 6.86 1.35 -19.87
N GLU A 188 5.67 1.65 -20.36
CA GLU A 188 5.44 2.71 -21.35
C GLU A 188 5.80 4.11 -20.81
N GLN A 189 5.74 4.31 -19.49
CA GLN A 189 6.14 5.54 -18.82
C GLN A 189 7.62 5.59 -18.42
N GLY A 190 8.42 4.61 -18.84
CA GLY A 190 9.87 4.64 -18.63
C GLY A 190 10.33 3.97 -17.33
N PHE A 191 9.50 3.17 -16.71
CA PHE A 191 9.91 2.32 -15.58
C PHE A 191 10.28 0.90 -16.03
N SER A 192 10.97 0.17 -15.17
CA SER A 192 11.20 -1.27 -15.33
C SER A 192 10.79 -1.98 -14.06
N LEU A 193 10.08 -3.08 -14.20
CA LEU A 193 9.85 -4.02 -13.08
C LEU A 193 11.19 -4.69 -12.74
N THR A 194 11.74 -4.40 -11.56
CA THR A 194 13.05 -4.90 -11.14
C THR A 194 12.95 -6.01 -10.09
N GLN A 195 11.92 -5.99 -9.25
CA GLN A 195 11.68 -7.02 -8.26
C GLN A 195 10.18 -7.33 -8.14
N LEU A 196 9.87 -8.59 -7.84
CA LEU A 196 8.50 -9.06 -7.60
C LEU A 196 8.53 -10.10 -6.48
N ARG A 197 7.65 -9.93 -5.49
CA ARG A 197 7.35 -10.93 -4.45
C ARG A 197 5.88 -11.28 -4.46
N ALA A 198 5.58 -12.53 -4.15
CA ALA A 198 4.23 -13.00 -3.95
C ALA A 198 4.08 -13.56 -2.52
N PHE A 199 2.93 -13.31 -1.90
CA PHE A 199 2.60 -13.70 -0.54
C PHE A 199 1.29 -14.47 -0.54
N ASP A 200 1.30 -15.70 0.00
CA ASP A 200 0.10 -16.47 0.27
C ASP A 200 -0.50 -16.04 1.61
N LEU A 201 -1.29 -14.96 1.59
CA LEU A 201 -1.98 -14.41 2.75
C LEU A 201 -3.43 -14.88 2.86
N PHE A 202 -3.92 -15.62 1.87
CA PHE A 202 -5.29 -16.12 1.81
C PHE A 202 -5.31 -17.63 1.51
N PRO A 203 -4.79 -18.47 2.41
CA PRO A 203 -4.68 -19.90 2.20
C PRO A 203 -6.04 -20.52 1.84
N MET A 204 -6.03 -21.52 0.96
CA MET A 204 -7.22 -22.18 0.40
C MET A 204 -8.09 -21.31 -0.53
N THR A 205 -7.59 -20.17 -0.97
CA THR A 205 -8.18 -19.34 -2.01
C THR A 205 -7.21 -19.21 -3.19
N HIS A 206 -7.67 -18.59 -4.28
CA HIS A 206 -6.81 -18.25 -5.43
C HIS A 206 -6.19 -16.85 -5.30
N HIS A 207 -6.39 -16.17 -4.17
CA HIS A 207 -5.89 -14.83 -3.96
C HIS A 207 -4.42 -14.86 -3.53
N ILE A 208 -3.61 -14.11 -4.23
CA ILE A 208 -2.18 -13.92 -3.95
C ILE A 208 -1.93 -12.42 -3.89
N GLU A 209 -1.28 -11.98 -2.80
CA GLU A 209 -0.77 -10.62 -2.72
C GLU A 209 0.60 -10.55 -3.37
N CYS A 210 0.77 -9.56 -4.25
CA CYS A 210 2.04 -9.30 -4.90
C CYS A 210 2.58 -7.94 -4.47
N ILE A 211 3.89 -7.82 -4.33
CA ILE A 211 4.57 -6.53 -4.21
C ILE A 211 5.61 -6.45 -5.30
N ALA A 212 5.49 -5.43 -6.15
CA ALA A 212 6.36 -5.16 -7.27
C ALA A 212 7.14 -3.86 -7.05
N LEU A 213 8.42 -3.89 -7.38
CA LEU A 213 9.28 -2.70 -7.42
C LEU A 213 9.50 -2.31 -8.87
N PHE A 214 9.22 -1.04 -9.16
CA PHE A 214 9.58 -0.41 -10.41
C PHE A 214 10.60 0.71 -10.17
N GLU A 215 11.62 0.74 -11.02
CA GLU A 215 12.66 1.77 -11.02
C GLU A 215 12.70 2.49 -12.36
N ALA A 216 13.00 3.79 -12.33
CA ALA A 216 13.13 4.56 -13.56
C ALA A 216 14.25 3.97 -14.44
N ARG A 217 14.00 3.83 -15.74
CA ARG A 217 15.02 3.38 -16.69
C ARG A 217 16.12 4.45 -16.79
N GLU A 218 17.36 4.01 -16.66
CA GLU A 218 18.48 4.88 -16.98
C GLU A 218 18.42 5.22 -18.48
N VAL A 219 18.37 6.51 -18.78
CA VAL A 219 18.49 6.99 -20.16
C VAL A 219 19.95 6.88 -20.54
N SER A 220 20.29 5.86 -21.32
CA SER A 220 21.64 5.66 -21.90
C SER A 220 21.90 6.64 -23.05
#